data_ad28cf79ea7e074ca5d6e9698230a303
#
_entry.id   ad28cf79ea7e074ca5d6e9698230a303
#
_cell.length_a   1.000
_cell.length_b   1.000
_cell.length_c   1.000
_cell.angle_alpha   90.00
_cell.angle_beta   90.00
_cell.angle_gamma   90.00
#
_symmetry.space_group_name_H-M   'P 1'
#
loop_
_entity.id
_entity.type
_entity.pdbx_description
1 polymer ?
#
loop_
_entity_poly.entity_id
_entity_poly.type
_entity_poly.pdbx_seq_one_letter_code
_entity_poly.pdbx_strand_id
1 'polypeptide(L)'
;AAKEGIRGLSRVAATEWGKDGINVNVICPLAWTAKLEQFQQAYPDAFKANVKMPPMGHYANPETEIGRVCVQLAMPDFKYLSGETLTLEGGMGLRP
;
A
#
# COMPACT_ATOMS: atom_id res chain seq x y z
N ALA A 1 3.74 -15.98 1.78
CA ALA A 1 4.82 -16.44 0.88
C ALA A 1 4.80 -15.72 -0.46
N ALA A 2 3.66 -15.68 -1.15
CA ALA A 2 3.58 -15.03 -2.46
C ALA A 2 3.90 -13.54 -2.41
N LYS A 3 3.41 -12.83 -1.40
CA LYS A 3 3.65 -11.38 -1.25
C LYS A 3 5.12 -11.07 -0.93
N GLU A 4 5.76 -11.89 -0.12
CA GLU A 4 7.18 -11.75 0.16
C GLU A 4 8.03 -12.08 -1.08
N GLY A 5 7.59 -13.03 -1.89
CA GLY A 5 8.22 -13.31 -3.18
C GLY A 5 8.18 -12.12 -4.12
N ILE A 6 7.04 -11.41 -4.17
CA ILE A 6 6.90 -10.18 -4.97
C ILE A 6 7.85 -9.10 -4.47
N ARG A 7 7.98 -8.94 -3.15
CA ARG A 7 8.91 -7.95 -2.58
C ARG A 7 10.35 -8.28 -2.92
N GLY A 8 10.73 -9.55 -2.80
CA GLY A 8 12.07 -10.00 -3.16
C GLY A 8 12.38 -9.77 -4.63
N LEU A 9 11.46 -10.16 -5.51
CA LEU A 9 11.58 -9.94 -6.95
C LEU A 9 11.69 -8.46 -7.29
N SER A 10 10.89 -7.61 -6.63
CA SER A 10 10.92 -6.17 -6.85
C SER A 10 12.26 -5.55 -6.49
N ARG A 11 12.90 -6.02 -5.42
CA ARG A 11 14.24 -5.55 -5.04
C ARG A 11 15.29 -5.93 -6.06
N VAL A 12 15.23 -7.15 -6.58
CA VAL A 12 16.13 -7.60 -7.64
C VAL A 12 15.93 -6.76 -8.90
N ALA A 13 14.68 -6.55 -9.30
CA ALA A 13 14.37 -5.72 -10.46
C ALA A 13 14.86 -4.28 -10.28
N ALA A 14 14.68 -3.70 -9.10
CA ALA A 14 15.17 -2.36 -8.81
C ALA A 14 16.69 -2.27 -8.97
N THR A 15 17.40 -3.28 -8.50
CA THR A 15 18.85 -3.33 -8.60
C THR A 15 19.31 -3.49 -10.05
N GLU A 16 18.71 -4.40 -10.79
CA GLU A 16 19.13 -4.70 -12.16
C GLU A 16 18.75 -3.63 -13.17
N TRP A 17 17.58 -3.00 -12.99
CA TRP A 17 17.05 -2.05 -13.96
C TRP A 17 17.36 -0.59 -13.61
N GLY A 18 18.02 -0.35 -12.48
CA GLY A 18 18.39 1.00 -12.08
C GLY A 18 19.27 1.71 -13.11
N LYS A 19 20.18 0.97 -13.71
CA LYS A 19 21.07 1.51 -14.76
C LYS A 19 20.32 2.02 -15.99
N ASP A 20 19.10 1.49 -16.22
CA ASP A 20 18.25 1.88 -17.35
C ASP A 20 17.26 2.99 -16.95
N GLY A 21 17.39 3.55 -15.76
CA GLY A 21 16.51 4.60 -15.28
C GLY A 21 15.12 4.12 -14.85
N ILE A 22 14.97 2.82 -14.61
CA ILE A 22 13.70 2.24 -14.17
C ILE A 22 13.70 2.13 -12.66
N ASN A 23 12.71 2.72 -12.01
CA ASN A 23 12.51 2.58 -10.58
C ASN A 23 11.39 1.58 -10.30
N VAL A 24 11.59 0.77 -9.27
CA VAL A 24 10.66 -0.28 -8.87
C VAL A 24 10.39 -0.17 -7.37
N ASN A 25 9.14 0.05 -7.01
CA ASN A 25 8.73 0.19 -5.61
C ASN A 25 7.52 -0.68 -5.35
N VAL A 26 7.32 -1.02 -4.08
CA VAL A 26 6.16 -1.81 -3.63
C VAL A 26 5.29 -0.93 -2.75
N ILE A 27 3.98 -0.99 -2.95
CA ILE A 27 3.01 -0.30 -2.13
C ILE A 27 2.21 -1.33 -1.34
N CYS A 28 2.06 -1.09 -0.04
CA CYS A 28 1.24 -1.89 0.85
C CYS A 28 0.07 -1.04 1.34
N PRO A 29 -1.07 -1.05 0.64
CA PRO A 29 -2.20 -0.19 0.99
C PRO A 29 -3.12 -0.85 2.01
N LEU A 30 -3.72 -0.03 2.86
CA LEU A 30 -4.84 -0.41 3.71
C LEU A 30 -6.06 0.36 3.23
N ALA A 31 -6.80 -0.23 2.29
CA ALA A 31 -7.89 0.44 1.60
C ALA A 31 -9.25 -0.13 1.99
N TRP A 32 -10.27 0.73 1.95
CA TRP A 32 -11.65 0.30 2.11
C TRP A 32 -12.09 -0.44 0.86
N THR A 33 -12.59 -1.68 1.04
CA THR A 33 -12.98 -2.55 -0.07
C THR A 33 -14.47 -2.87 -0.02
N ALA A 34 -15.01 -3.37 -1.13
CA ALA A 34 -16.39 -3.83 -1.18
C ALA A 34 -16.65 -4.96 -0.17
N LYS A 35 -15.68 -5.83 0.05
CA LYS A 35 -15.81 -6.89 1.05
C LYS A 35 -15.93 -6.36 2.47
N LEU A 36 -15.14 -5.35 2.82
CA LEU A 36 -15.22 -4.71 4.12
C LEU A 36 -16.56 -4.01 4.32
N GLU A 37 -17.04 -3.33 3.29
CA GLU A 37 -18.35 -2.69 3.30
C GLU A 37 -19.47 -3.69 3.53
N GLN A 38 -19.46 -4.81 2.83
CA GLN A 38 -20.44 -5.88 3.00
C GLN A 38 -20.38 -6.48 4.39
N PHE A 39 -19.17 -6.71 4.92
CA PHE A 39 -18.99 -7.25 6.26
C PHE A 39 -19.55 -6.31 7.31
N GLN A 40 -19.27 -5.01 7.19
CA GLN A 40 -19.76 -4.00 8.12
C GLN A 40 -21.31 -3.98 8.13
N GLN A 41 -21.92 -4.03 6.95
CA GLN A 41 -23.39 -3.99 6.84
C GLN A 41 -24.04 -5.26 7.35
N ALA A 42 -23.46 -6.42 7.03
CA ALA A 42 -24.06 -7.72 7.40
C ALA A 42 -23.82 -8.07 8.87
N TYR A 43 -22.67 -7.72 9.42
CA TYR A 43 -22.25 -8.10 10.77
C TYR A 43 -21.60 -6.92 11.50
N PRO A 44 -22.38 -5.87 11.84
CA PRO A 44 -21.80 -4.65 12.42
C PRO A 44 -21.05 -4.88 13.73
N ASP A 45 -21.54 -5.76 14.59
CA ASP A 45 -20.89 -6.04 15.87
C ASP A 45 -19.57 -6.81 15.69
N ALA A 46 -19.56 -7.79 14.80
CA ALA A 46 -18.35 -8.54 14.48
C ALA A 46 -17.32 -7.65 13.79
N PHE A 47 -17.75 -6.77 12.91
CA PHE A 47 -16.88 -5.78 12.28
C PHE A 47 -16.22 -4.90 13.33
N LYS A 48 -17.00 -4.32 14.22
CA LYS A 48 -16.49 -3.43 15.27
C LYS A 48 -15.51 -4.14 16.20
N ALA A 49 -15.77 -5.42 16.50
CA ALA A 49 -14.93 -6.21 17.39
C ALA A 49 -13.62 -6.68 16.75
N ASN A 50 -13.62 -6.98 15.45
CA ASN A 50 -12.53 -7.68 14.79
C ASN A 50 -11.73 -6.83 13.79
N VAL A 51 -12.29 -5.75 13.27
CA VAL A 51 -11.61 -4.89 12.32
C VAL A 51 -10.96 -3.73 13.07
N LYS A 52 -9.62 -3.72 13.04
CA LYS A 52 -8.84 -2.71 13.74
C LYS A 52 -8.72 -1.47 12.86
N MET A 53 -8.97 -0.28 13.45
CA MET A 53 -8.78 0.99 12.75
C MET A 53 -7.34 1.47 12.86
N PRO A 54 -6.80 2.06 11.79
CA PRO A 54 -5.49 2.69 11.87
C PRO A 54 -5.54 3.97 12.69
N PRO A 55 -4.37 4.50 13.12
CA PRO A 55 -4.32 5.76 13.87
C PRO A 55 -5.02 6.93 13.21
N MET A 56 -5.05 7.00 11.87
CA MET A 56 -5.76 8.07 11.17
C MET A 56 -7.28 7.94 11.19
N GLY A 57 -7.81 6.83 11.74
CA GLY A 57 -9.23 6.67 12.02
C GLY A 57 -10.11 6.17 10.90
N HIS A 58 -9.54 5.87 9.74
CA HIS A 58 -10.29 5.34 8.60
C HIS A 58 -9.40 4.50 7.69
N TYR A 59 -10.02 3.58 6.96
CA TYR A 59 -9.36 2.88 5.86
C TYR A 59 -9.36 3.77 4.64
N ALA A 60 -8.28 3.75 3.88
CA ALA A 60 -8.08 4.67 2.77
C ALA A 60 -9.14 4.52 1.68
N ASN A 61 -9.55 5.64 1.12
CA ASN A 61 -10.29 5.65 -0.14
C ASN A 61 -9.35 5.20 -1.25
N PRO A 62 -9.68 4.11 -1.99
CA PRO A 62 -8.75 3.56 -2.97
C PRO A 62 -8.33 4.54 -4.06
N GLU A 63 -9.24 5.42 -4.49
CA GLU A 63 -8.95 6.37 -5.55
C GLU A 63 -8.14 7.57 -5.03
N THR A 64 -8.63 8.22 -3.98
CA THR A 64 -8.06 9.50 -3.55
C THR A 64 -6.86 9.34 -2.65
N GLU A 65 -6.77 8.25 -1.90
CA GLU A 65 -5.71 8.07 -0.90
C GLU A 65 -4.68 7.00 -1.28
N ILE A 66 -4.98 6.17 -2.25
CA ILE A 66 -4.03 5.16 -2.77
C ILE A 66 -3.68 5.47 -4.22
N GLY A 67 -4.68 5.53 -5.10
CA GLY A 67 -4.46 5.74 -6.53
C GLY A 67 -3.73 7.03 -6.83
N ARG A 68 -4.07 8.11 -6.17
CA ARG A 68 -3.39 9.40 -6.36
C ARG A 68 -1.93 9.36 -5.93
N VAL A 69 -1.62 8.61 -4.87
CA VAL A 69 -0.22 8.42 -4.47
C VAL A 69 0.54 7.67 -5.55
N CYS A 70 -0.05 6.64 -6.13
CA CYS A 70 0.58 5.90 -7.23
C CYS A 70 0.89 6.81 -8.42
N VAL A 71 -0.02 7.71 -8.75
CA VAL A 71 0.20 8.69 -9.84
C VAL A 71 1.37 9.61 -9.51
N GLN A 72 1.44 10.10 -8.27
CA GLN A 72 2.55 10.95 -7.84
C GLN A 72 3.89 10.23 -7.93
N LEU A 73 3.93 8.96 -7.56
CA LEU A 73 5.17 8.17 -7.63
C LEU A 73 5.68 8.01 -9.07
N ALA A 74 4.83 8.19 -10.05
CA ALA A 74 5.22 8.16 -11.46
C ALA A 74 5.76 9.49 -11.97
N MET A 75 5.71 10.54 -11.16
CA MET A 75 6.19 11.87 -11.56
C MET A 75 7.71 11.96 -11.51
N PRO A 76 8.33 12.85 -12.31
CA PRO A 76 9.78 12.96 -12.37
C PRO A 76 10.46 13.24 -11.04
N ASP A 77 9.78 13.90 -10.11
CA ASP A 77 10.34 14.21 -8.80
C ASP A 77 10.66 12.99 -7.98
N PHE A 78 10.04 11.85 -8.28
CA PHE A 78 10.24 10.59 -7.55
C PHE A 78 11.18 9.63 -8.27
N LYS A 79 11.86 10.05 -9.30
CA LYS A 79 12.69 9.16 -10.13
C LYS A 79 13.85 8.51 -9.36
N TYR A 80 14.29 9.10 -8.27
CA TYR A 80 15.38 8.54 -7.46
C TYR A 80 14.90 7.57 -6.39
N LEU A 81 13.59 7.44 -6.22
CA LEU A 81 12.99 6.51 -5.26
C LEU A 81 12.85 5.14 -5.92
N SER A 82 13.63 4.18 -5.49
CA SER A 82 13.57 2.81 -6.03
C SER A 82 13.98 1.79 -4.98
N GLY A 83 13.41 0.60 -5.07
CA GLY A 83 13.71 -0.49 -4.16
C GLY A 83 12.99 -0.38 -2.81
N GLU A 84 12.06 0.55 -2.66
CA GLU A 84 11.38 0.81 -1.40
C GLU A 84 10.05 0.06 -1.29
N THR A 85 9.67 -0.22 -0.04
CA THR A 85 8.32 -0.66 0.30
C THR A 85 7.64 0.46 1.07
N LEU A 86 6.56 0.98 0.50
CA LEU A 86 5.84 2.12 1.07
C LEU A 86 4.52 1.64 1.63
N THR A 87 4.29 1.87 2.93
CA THR A 87 3.01 1.54 3.55
C THR A 87 2.08 2.74 3.51
N LEU A 88 0.88 2.52 2.97
CA LEU A 88 -0.19 3.51 2.96
C LEU A 88 -1.30 2.99 3.86
N GLU A 89 -1.06 3.03 5.18
CA GLU A 89 -1.85 2.33 6.17
C GLU A 89 -2.32 3.24 7.31
N GLY A 90 -2.31 4.54 7.09
CA GLY A 90 -2.80 5.50 8.09
C GLY A 90 -2.09 5.40 9.44
N GLY A 91 -0.85 4.96 9.46
CA GLY A 91 -0.03 4.83 10.67
C GLY A 91 -0.07 3.46 11.34
N MET A 92 -0.84 2.50 10.81
CA MET A 92 -0.95 1.16 11.41
C MET A 92 0.34 0.35 11.26
N GLY A 93 0.96 0.40 10.10
CA GLY A 93 2.15 -0.38 9.79
C GLY A 93 3.42 0.43 10.00
N LEU A 94 3.77 0.71 11.25
CA LEU A 94 4.98 1.44 11.57
C LEU A 94 6.21 0.61 11.22
N ARG A 95 7.12 1.19 10.43
CA ARG A 95 8.39 0.58 10.07
C ARG A 95 9.56 1.37 10.63
N PRO A 96 10.64 0.69 11.05
CA PRO A 96 11.85 1.39 11.47
C PRO A 96 12.53 2.06 10.28
#